data_ad4f1df2f56e5ce2eee342844dbd7d01
#
_entry.id   ad4f1df2f56e5ce2eee342844dbd7d01
#
_cell.length_a   1.000
_cell.length_b   1.000
_cell.length_c   1.000
_cell.angle_alpha   90.00
_cell.angle_beta   90.00
_cell.angle_gamma   90.00
#
_symmetry.space_group_name_H-M   'P 1'
#
loop_
_entity.id
_entity.type
_entity.pdbx_description
1 polymer ?
#
loop_
_entity_poly.entity_id
_entity_poly.type
_entity_poly.pdbx_seq_one_letter_code
_entity_poly.pdbx_strand_id
1 'polypeptide(L)'
;MLRILIVEDEEIIRRGLISVIDWAGMGCRVVGDAPDGLAGLELLRAEHPDVVLTDIRMPRMDGIAMAERARAEGILPQLVFLTSYAEFDYAKKAIALQAADYLLKPVDEAELAALMRRIAADGAVQEVMPQAVEGVDWQRYFSDGSLNPYVRHAMERIRTDY
;
A
#
# COMPACT_ATOMS: atom_id res chain seq x y z
N MET A 1 -11.55 -14.37 1.07
CA MET A 1 -10.17 -14.30 0.57
C MET A 1 -9.92 -12.92 0.00
N LEU A 2 -8.87 -12.25 0.45
CA LEU A 2 -8.51 -10.92 -0.03
C LEU A 2 -8.01 -10.97 -1.48
N ARG A 3 -8.49 -10.06 -2.30
CA ARG A 3 -8.10 -9.93 -3.72
C ARG A 3 -6.99 -8.88 -3.81
N ILE A 4 -5.83 -9.30 -4.32
CA ILE A 4 -4.61 -8.49 -4.34
C ILE A 4 -4.27 -8.10 -5.78
N LEU A 5 -4.02 -6.80 -6.00
CA LEU A 5 -3.40 -6.29 -7.22
C LEU A 5 -1.94 -5.94 -6.92
N ILE A 6 -1.03 -6.37 -7.78
CA ILE A 6 0.40 -6.06 -7.68
C ILE A 6 0.79 -5.13 -8.82
N VAL A 7 1.39 -3.99 -8.47
CA VAL A 7 1.89 -3.01 -9.46
C VAL A 7 3.39 -2.80 -9.21
N GLU A 8 4.21 -3.24 -10.15
CA GLU A 8 5.67 -3.22 -10.05
C GLU A 8 6.26 -3.15 -11.46
N ASP A 9 7.14 -2.19 -11.71
CA ASP A 9 7.73 -1.99 -13.03
C ASP A 9 8.84 -3.01 -13.37
N GLU A 10 9.54 -3.52 -12.38
CA GLU A 10 10.56 -4.56 -12.59
C GLU A 10 9.92 -5.93 -12.71
N GLU A 11 9.99 -6.51 -13.89
CA GLU A 11 9.33 -7.79 -14.19
C GLU A 11 9.78 -8.93 -13.27
N ILE A 12 11.08 -9.00 -12.97
CA ILE A 12 11.64 -10.03 -12.08
C ILE A 12 11.07 -9.93 -10.68
N ILE A 13 11.00 -8.71 -10.14
CA ILE A 13 10.42 -8.46 -8.82
C ILE A 13 8.92 -8.75 -8.81
N ARG A 14 8.21 -8.29 -9.84
CA ARG A 14 6.76 -8.53 -9.97
C ARG A 14 6.44 -10.02 -10.01
N ARG A 15 7.15 -10.78 -10.83
CA ARG A 15 6.99 -12.24 -10.90
C ARG A 15 7.36 -12.93 -9.59
N GLY A 16 8.41 -12.47 -8.92
CA GLY A 16 8.81 -12.97 -7.61
C GLY A 16 7.73 -12.76 -6.57
N LEU A 17 7.13 -11.58 -6.52
CA LEU A 17 6.03 -11.27 -5.61
C LEU A 17 4.80 -12.16 -5.85
N ILE A 18 4.54 -12.53 -7.10
CA ILE A 18 3.40 -13.39 -7.44
C ILE A 18 3.68 -14.85 -7.10
N SER A 19 4.86 -15.35 -7.42
CA SER A 19 5.16 -16.80 -7.41
C SER A 19 5.82 -17.31 -6.14
N VAL A 20 6.59 -16.47 -5.44
CA VAL A 20 7.37 -16.89 -4.25
C VAL A 20 6.55 -16.78 -2.97
N ILE A 21 5.70 -15.77 -2.88
CA ILE A 21 4.88 -15.51 -1.69
C ILE A 21 3.69 -16.48 -1.65
N ASP A 22 3.49 -17.09 -0.49
CA ASP A 22 2.34 -17.97 -0.26
C ASP A 22 1.08 -17.17 0.06
N TRP A 23 0.50 -16.56 -0.97
CA TRP A 23 -0.71 -15.76 -0.85
C TRP A 23 -1.90 -16.56 -0.30
N ALA A 24 -2.05 -17.79 -0.74
CA ALA A 24 -3.13 -18.67 -0.27
C ALA A 24 -3.02 -18.95 1.23
N GLY A 25 -1.81 -19.15 1.75
CA GLY A 25 -1.57 -19.31 3.18
C GLY A 25 -1.90 -18.07 4.01
N MET A 26 -1.89 -16.89 3.37
CA MET A 26 -2.28 -15.62 4.00
C MET A 26 -3.77 -15.30 3.85
N GLY A 27 -4.54 -16.17 3.22
CA GLY A 27 -5.95 -15.91 2.90
C GLY A 27 -6.14 -14.89 1.77
N CYS A 28 -5.19 -14.83 0.85
CA CYS A 28 -5.14 -13.85 -0.24
C CYS A 28 -5.07 -14.54 -1.60
N ARG A 29 -5.47 -13.80 -2.64
CA ARG A 29 -5.35 -14.22 -4.04
C ARG A 29 -4.94 -13.04 -4.89
N VAL A 30 -3.93 -13.22 -5.73
CA VAL A 30 -3.53 -12.21 -6.73
C VAL A 30 -4.52 -12.27 -7.90
N VAL A 31 -5.21 -11.16 -8.15
CA VAL A 31 -6.21 -11.05 -9.21
C VAL A 31 -5.68 -10.36 -10.46
N GLY A 32 -4.52 -9.73 -10.38
CA GLY A 32 -3.88 -9.09 -11.50
C GLY A 32 -2.53 -8.50 -11.13
N ASP A 33 -1.76 -8.16 -12.15
CA ASP A 33 -0.50 -7.46 -12.00
C ASP A 33 -0.31 -6.45 -13.13
N ALA A 34 0.45 -5.39 -12.87
CA ALA A 34 0.67 -4.32 -13.82
C ALA A 34 2.11 -3.81 -13.75
N PRO A 35 2.69 -3.38 -14.89
CA PRO A 35 4.06 -2.88 -14.95
C PRO A 35 4.20 -1.39 -14.65
N ASP A 36 3.11 -0.66 -14.53
CA ASP A 36 3.10 0.79 -14.25
C ASP A 36 1.76 1.24 -13.66
N GLY A 37 1.71 2.50 -13.23
CA GLY A 37 0.51 3.07 -12.63
C GLY A 37 -0.68 3.21 -13.58
N LEU A 38 -0.44 3.42 -14.87
CA LEU A 38 -1.54 3.51 -15.85
C LEU A 38 -2.24 2.17 -16.03
N ALA A 39 -1.48 1.10 -16.26
CA ALA A 39 -2.02 -0.26 -16.32
C ALA A 39 -2.64 -0.70 -15.01
N GLY A 40 -2.03 -0.31 -13.89
CA GLY A 40 -2.56 -0.55 -12.55
C GLY A 40 -3.92 0.11 -12.34
N LEU A 41 -4.07 1.35 -12.78
CA LEU A 41 -5.34 2.09 -12.67
C LEU A 41 -6.46 1.43 -13.48
N GLU A 42 -6.16 0.92 -14.68
CA GLU A 42 -7.13 0.17 -15.49
C GLU A 42 -7.60 -1.10 -14.77
N LEU A 43 -6.66 -1.84 -14.14
CA LEU A 43 -6.99 -3.03 -13.36
C LEU A 43 -7.78 -2.70 -12.09
N LEU A 44 -7.48 -1.58 -11.44
CA LEU A 44 -8.28 -1.09 -10.31
C LEU A 44 -9.74 -0.89 -10.70
N ARG A 45 -9.99 -0.30 -11.86
CA ARG A 45 -11.33 -0.08 -12.38
C ARG A 45 -12.05 -1.38 -12.76
N ALA A 46 -11.32 -2.33 -13.33
CA ALA A 46 -11.88 -3.59 -13.84
C ALA A 46 -12.09 -4.63 -12.74
N GLU A 47 -11.12 -4.79 -11.85
CA GLU A 47 -11.07 -5.89 -10.88
C GLU A 47 -11.57 -5.50 -9.48
N HIS A 48 -11.56 -4.23 -9.13
CA HIS A 48 -11.92 -3.74 -7.79
C HIS A 48 -11.25 -4.58 -6.67
N PRO A 49 -9.91 -4.65 -6.62
CA PRO A 49 -9.22 -5.46 -5.62
C PRO A 49 -9.44 -4.90 -4.21
N ASP A 50 -9.27 -5.76 -3.21
CA ASP A 50 -9.33 -5.35 -1.80
C ASP A 50 -8.05 -4.63 -1.37
N VAL A 51 -6.90 -5.06 -1.91
CA VAL A 51 -5.58 -4.53 -1.58
C VAL A 51 -4.78 -4.29 -2.85
N VAL A 52 -4.10 -3.17 -2.90
CA VAL A 52 -3.10 -2.85 -3.93
C VAL A 52 -1.72 -2.83 -3.29
N LEU A 53 -0.84 -3.68 -3.79
CA LEU A 53 0.56 -3.70 -3.45
C LEU A 53 1.33 -3.04 -4.59
N THR A 54 1.83 -1.82 -4.39
CA THR A 54 2.41 -1.04 -5.48
C THR A 54 3.77 -0.45 -5.13
N ASP A 55 4.68 -0.47 -6.09
CA ASP A 55 5.88 0.36 -6.05
C ASP A 55 5.48 1.84 -6.18
N ILE A 56 6.34 2.74 -5.76
CA ILE A 56 6.13 4.19 -5.87
C ILE A 56 6.69 4.69 -7.19
N ARG A 57 7.99 4.52 -7.44
CA ARG A 57 8.65 5.01 -8.66
C ARG A 57 8.49 4.04 -9.81
N MET A 58 7.65 4.42 -10.75
CA MET A 58 7.39 3.66 -11.96
C MET A 58 7.28 4.59 -13.16
N PRO A 59 7.58 4.12 -14.39
CA PRO A 59 7.39 4.93 -15.60
C PRO A 59 5.91 5.20 -15.86
N ARG A 60 5.62 6.21 -16.64
CA ARG A 60 4.29 6.67 -17.08
C ARG A 60 3.43 7.25 -15.98
N MET A 61 3.17 6.50 -14.92
CA MET A 61 2.44 6.97 -13.75
C MET A 61 3.01 6.26 -12.52
N ASP A 62 3.43 7.02 -11.52
CA ASP A 62 3.92 6.45 -10.27
C ASP A 62 2.79 5.91 -9.39
N GLY A 63 3.16 5.15 -8.34
CA GLY A 63 2.19 4.54 -7.44
C GLY A 63 1.37 5.54 -6.64
N ILE A 64 1.93 6.69 -6.31
CA ILE A 64 1.23 7.76 -5.59
C ILE A 64 0.17 8.39 -6.50
N ALA A 65 0.55 8.76 -7.73
CA ALA A 65 -0.38 9.33 -8.70
C ALA A 65 -1.52 8.37 -9.04
N MET A 66 -1.21 7.09 -9.18
CA MET A 66 -2.21 6.03 -9.38
C MET A 66 -3.22 5.99 -8.23
N ALA A 67 -2.74 6.00 -7.01
CA ALA A 67 -3.58 5.97 -5.81
C ALA A 67 -4.45 7.21 -5.69
N GLU A 68 -3.89 8.39 -5.94
CA GLU A 68 -4.63 9.67 -5.94
C GLU A 68 -5.75 9.66 -6.99
N ARG A 69 -5.45 9.15 -8.18
CA ARG A 69 -6.41 9.07 -9.27
C ARG A 69 -7.53 8.08 -8.96
N ALA A 70 -7.20 6.91 -8.46
CA ALA A 70 -8.19 5.92 -8.03
C ALA A 70 -9.11 6.48 -6.96
N ARG A 71 -8.55 7.17 -5.98
CA ARG A 71 -9.32 7.83 -4.91
C ARG A 71 -10.28 8.88 -5.46
N ALA A 72 -9.84 9.70 -6.41
CA ALA A 72 -10.68 10.70 -7.08
C ALA A 72 -11.86 10.06 -7.82
N GLU A 73 -11.70 8.83 -8.29
CA GLU A 73 -12.75 8.05 -8.96
C GLU A 73 -13.62 7.22 -7.98
N GLY A 74 -13.39 7.34 -6.69
CA GLY A 74 -14.12 6.60 -5.65
C GLY A 74 -13.68 5.16 -5.48
N ILE A 75 -12.53 4.76 -6.01
CA ILE A 75 -11.95 3.43 -5.87
C ILE A 75 -11.01 3.48 -4.67
N LEU A 76 -11.35 2.78 -3.59
CA LEU A 76 -10.69 2.87 -2.28
C LEU A 76 -10.18 1.51 -1.80
N PRO A 77 -9.23 0.87 -2.50
CA PRO A 77 -8.60 -0.34 -1.98
C PRO A 77 -7.68 0.00 -0.80
N GLN A 78 -7.31 -1.01 -0.02
CA GLN A 78 -6.23 -0.85 0.95
C GLN A 78 -4.91 -0.67 0.21
N LEU A 79 -4.21 0.41 0.46
CA LEU A 79 -2.96 0.74 -0.23
C LEU A 79 -1.77 0.27 0.59
N VAL A 80 -0.90 -0.51 -0.04
CA VAL A 80 0.39 -0.90 0.52
C VAL A 80 1.48 -0.49 -0.46
N PHE A 81 2.34 0.43 -0.05
CA PHE A 81 3.44 0.90 -0.87
C PHE A 81 4.70 0.07 -0.61
N LEU A 82 5.31 -0.41 -1.68
CA LEU A 82 6.61 -1.06 -1.67
C LEU A 82 7.63 -0.14 -2.31
N THR A 83 8.79 0.03 -1.70
CA THR A 83 9.83 0.88 -2.27
C THR A 83 11.23 0.47 -1.84
N SER A 84 12.20 0.68 -2.73
CA SER A 84 13.63 0.62 -2.40
C SER A 84 14.12 1.93 -1.80
N TYR A 85 13.31 2.98 -1.85
CA TYR A 85 13.68 4.34 -1.47
C TYR A 85 13.05 4.72 -0.14
N ALA A 86 13.90 4.86 0.89
CA ALA A 86 13.49 5.33 2.22
C ALA A 86 13.43 6.86 2.22
N GLU A 87 12.51 7.45 1.45
CA GLU A 87 12.32 8.89 1.37
C GLU A 87 11.13 9.35 2.24
N PHE A 88 11.41 10.33 3.08
CA PHE A 88 10.42 10.90 4.00
C PHE A 88 9.18 11.45 3.28
N ASP A 89 9.37 12.08 2.12
CA ASP A 89 8.27 12.65 1.33
C ASP A 89 7.28 11.59 0.83
N TYR A 90 7.76 10.42 0.46
CA TYR A 90 6.90 9.30 0.07
C TYR A 90 6.12 8.73 1.25
N ALA A 91 6.76 8.62 2.41
CA ALA A 91 6.07 8.18 3.62
C ALA A 91 4.95 9.16 4.01
N LYS A 92 5.19 10.47 3.91
CA LYS A 92 4.18 11.50 4.11
C LYS A 92 2.99 11.37 3.17
N LYS A 93 3.25 11.17 1.89
CA LYS A 93 2.20 10.98 0.87
C LYS A 93 1.40 9.71 1.12
N ALA A 94 2.05 8.64 1.52
CA ALA A 94 1.39 7.39 1.90
C ALA A 94 0.43 7.60 3.08
N ILE A 95 0.85 8.35 4.09
CA ILE A 95 0.00 8.71 5.24
C ILE A 95 -1.19 9.57 4.79
N ALA A 96 -0.95 10.56 3.93
CA ALA A 96 -1.99 11.44 3.40
C ALA A 96 -3.05 10.67 2.60
N LEU A 97 -2.67 9.59 1.94
CA LEU A 97 -3.56 8.69 1.20
C LEU A 97 -4.18 7.62 2.09
N GLN A 98 -3.92 7.65 3.40
CA GLN A 98 -4.40 6.63 4.34
C GLN A 98 -3.98 5.21 3.95
N ALA A 99 -2.74 5.06 3.47
CA ALA A 99 -2.18 3.77 3.14
C ALA A 99 -2.17 2.85 4.36
N ALA A 100 -2.44 1.58 4.13
CA ALA A 100 -2.38 0.57 5.19
C ALA A 100 -0.96 0.39 5.71
N ASP A 101 0.03 0.46 4.83
CA ASP A 101 1.43 0.40 5.20
C ASP A 101 2.36 0.92 4.09
N TYR A 102 3.63 1.06 4.45
CA TYR A 102 4.74 1.47 3.60
C TYR A 102 5.91 0.54 3.90
N LEU A 103 6.17 -0.41 3.00
CA LEU A 103 7.17 -1.46 3.19
C LEU A 103 8.43 -1.18 2.34
N LEU A 104 9.60 -1.45 2.91
CA LEU A 104 10.87 -1.38 2.19
C LEU A 104 11.18 -2.71 1.51
N LYS A 105 11.72 -2.64 0.30
CA LYS A 105 12.24 -3.82 -0.41
C LYS A 105 13.62 -4.20 0.12
N PRO A 106 13.97 -5.49 0.19
CA PRO A 106 13.15 -6.66 -0.15
C PRO A 106 12.03 -6.91 0.85
N VAL A 107 10.89 -7.38 0.36
CA VAL A 107 9.72 -7.62 1.20
C VAL A 107 9.96 -8.82 2.12
N ASP A 108 9.75 -8.61 3.41
CA ASP A 108 9.73 -9.69 4.40
C ASP A 108 8.36 -10.38 4.37
N GLU A 109 8.35 -11.66 4.07
CA GLU A 109 7.10 -12.43 3.96
C GLU A 109 6.33 -12.48 5.27
N ALA A 110 7.02 -12.58 6.41
CA ALA A 110 6.38 -12.57 7.73
C ALA A 110 5.73 -11.22 8.04
N GLU A 111 6.39 -10.12 7.69
CA GLU A 111 5.86 -8.77 7.82
C GLU A 111 4.63 -8.56 6.92
N LEU A 112 4.70 -9.04 5.68
CA LEU A 112 3.58 -8.99 4.75
C LEU A 112 2.40 -9.84 5.22
N ALA A 113 2.65 -11.05 5.72
CA ALA A 113 1.62 -11.92 6.27
C ALA A 113 0.89 -11.30 7.46
N ALA A 114 1.63 -10.68 8.36
CA ALA A 114 1.06 -9.96 9.50
C ALA A 114 0.20 -8.79 9.04
N LEU A 115 0.64 -8.05 8.03
CA LEU A 115 -0.10 -6.94 7.44
C LEU A 115 -1.40 -7.42 6.78
N MET A 116 -1.36 -8.50 6.02
CA MET A 116 -2.56 -9.05 5.36
C MET A 116 -3.60 -9.54 6.39
N ARG A 117 -3.15 -10.16 7.47
CA ARG A 117 -4.04 -10.57 8.57
C ARG A 117 -4.70 -9.37 9.23
N ARG A 118 -3.96 -8.28 9.43
CA ARG A 118 -4.49 -7.05 9.99
C ARG A 118 -5.52 -6.41 9.06
N ILE A 119 -5.24 -6.33 7.78
CA ILE A 119 -6.17 -5.80 6.78
C ILE A 119 -7.45 -6.61 6.74
N ALA A 120 -7.35 -7.93 6.80
CA ALA A 120 -8.52 -8.82 6.83
C ALA A 120 -9.38 -8.61 8.08
N ALA A 121 -8.76 -8.38 9.23
CA ALA A 121 -9.46 -8.08 10.48
C ALA A 121 -10.11 -6.69 10.45
N ASP A 122 -9.39 -5.67 9.96
CA ASP A 122 -9.89 -4.29 9.87
C ASP A 122 -10.98 -4.14 8.81
N GLY A 123 -10.97 -4.96 7.76
CA GLY A 123 -12.00 -4.96 6.72
C GLY A 123 -13.41 -5.21 7.24
N ALA A 124 -13.54 -5.86 8.39
CA ALA A 124 -14.83 -6.06 9.06
C ALA A 124 -15.31 -4.81 9.84
N VAL A 125 -14.44 -3.81 10.03
CA VAL A 125 -14.71 -2.61 10.84
C VAL A 125 -14.81 -1.35 9.97
N GLN A 126 -14.46 -1.41 8.70
CA GLN A 126 -14.32 -0.25 7.82
C GLN A 126 -15.62 0.43 7.38
N GLU A 127 -16.78 -0.06 7.72
CA GLU A 127 -18.04 0.62 7.41
C GLU A 127 -18.23 1.95 8.15
N VAL A 128 -17.30 2.36 9.02
CA VAL A 128 -17.45 3.52 9.91
C VAL A 128 -16.23 4.46 9.91
N MET A 129 -15.41 4.47 8.87
CA MET A 129 -14.29 5.43 8.81
C MET A 129 -14.78 6.82 8.40
N PRO A 130 -14.51 7.87 9.19
CA PRO A 130 -14.81 9.24 8.77
C PRO A 130 -13.95 9.59 7.55
N GLN A 131 -14.57 10.29 6.61
CA GLN A 131 -13.88 10.80 5.41
C GLN A 131 -12.67 11.65 5.82
N ALA A 132 -11.61 11.59 5.01
CA ALA A 132 -10.40 12.37 5.21
C ALA A 132 -10.74 13.84 5.46
N VAL A 133 -10.30 14.36 6.60
CA VAL A 133 -10.50 15.75 6.97
C VAL A 133 -9.40 16.58 6.33
N GLU A 134 -9.77 17.57 5.52
CA GLU A 134 -8.85 18.62 5.12
C GLU A 134 -8.31 19.34 6.35
N GLY A 135 -6.99 19.52 6.44
CA GLY A 135 -6.37 20.26 7.53
C GLY A 135 -5.84 19.41 8.68
N VAL A 136 -5.43 18.18 8.41
CA VAL A 136 -4.82 17.32 9.43
C VAL A 136 -3.50 17.93 9.91
N ASP A 137 -3.41 18.19 11.21
CA ASP A 137 -2.15 18.59 11.86
C ASP A 137 -1.27 17.35 12.01
N TRP A 138 -0.33 17.22 11.10
CA TRP A 138 0.60 16.10 11.04
C TRP A 138 1.49 15.98 12.27
N GLN A 139 1.84 17.10 12.91
CA GLN A 139 2.63 17.10 14.14
C GLN A 139 1.87 16.44 15.29
N ARG A 140 0.57 16.68 15.36
CA ARG A 140 -0.29 16.05 16.35
C ARG A 140 -0.43 14.55 16.11
N TYR A 141 -0.52 14.14 14.84
CA TYR A 141 -0.54 12.73 14.46
C TYR A 141 0.73 11.99 14.88
N PHE A 142 1.88 12.64 14.79
CA PHE A 142 3.16 12.06 15.20
C PHE A 142 3.36 11.99 16.72
N SER A 143 2.72 12.88 17.46
CA SER A 143 2.86 12.94 18.92
C SER A 143 1.84 12.10 19.68
N ASP A 144 0.73 11.77 19.07
CA ASP A 144 -0.45 11.20 19.76
C ASP A 144 -0.52 9.66 19.73
N GLY A 145 0.46 8.99 19.13
CA GLY A 145 0.46 7.53 19.09
C GLY A 145 -0.68 6.88 18.28
N SER A 146 -1.52 7.69 17.65
CA SER A 146 -2.66 7.23 16.85
C SER A 146 -2.28 6.72 15.47
N LEU A 147 -1.01 6.85 15.10
CA LEU A 147 -0.51 6.28 13.86
C LEU A 147 -0.59 4.76 13.89
N ASN A 148 -1.06 4.23 12.80
CA ASN A 148 -0.93 2.82 12.51
C ASN A 148 0.51 2.37 12.87
N PRO A 149 0.68 1.33 13.74
CA PRO A 149 2.01 0.91 14.20
C PRO A 149 2.98 0.59 13.07
N TYR A 150 2.49 0.14 11.92
CA TYR A 150 3.32 -0.21 10.77
C TYR A 150 3.84 1.03 10.03
N VAL A 151 3.02 2.05 9.87
CA VAL A 151 3.45 3.34 9.30
C VAL A 151 4.47 3.98 10.24
N ARG A 152 4.24 3.93 11.55
CA ARG A 152 5.20 4.38 12.56
C ARG A 152 6.53 3.63 12.42
N HIS A 153 6.49 2.31 12.30
CA HIS A 153 7.70 1.49 12.16
C HIS A 153 8.46 1.81 10.87
N ALA A 154 7.77 2.01 9.76
CA ALA A 154 8.38 2.44 8.51
C ALA A 154 9.06 3.80 8.65
N MET A 155 8.43 4.74 9.35
CA MET A 155 8.98 6.08 9.60
C MET A 155 10.17 6.05 10.56
N GLU A 156 10.16 5.20 11.56
CA GLU A 156 11.30 4.99 12.47
C GLU A 156 12.50 4.42 11.72
N ARG A 157 12.28 3.49 10.78
CA ARG A 157 13.32 2.98 9.89
C ARG A 157 13.95 4.09 9.04
N ILE A 158 13.13 4.97 8.48
CA ILE A 158 13.59 6.13 7.69
C ILE A 158 14.44 7.07 8.56
N ARG A 159 14.07 7.25 9.83
CA ARG A 159 14.83 8.08 10.78
C ARG A 159 16.20 7.51 11.15
N THR A 160 16.32 6.18 11.21
CA THR A 160 17.57 5.51 11.59
C THR A 160 18.54 5.37 10.42
N ASP A 161 18.08 5.44 9.18
CA ASP A 161 18.91 5.32 7.97
C ASP A 161 19.45 6.70 7.49
N TYR A 162 19.12 7.77 8.18
CA TYR A 162 19.62 9.12 7.95
C TYR A 162 20.49 9.55 9.14
#